data_550c7ba498d3ae3ac635440b02651f78
#
_entry.id   550c7ba498d3ae3ac635440b02651f78
#
_cell.length_a   1.000
_cell.length_b   1.000
_cell.length_c   1.000
_cell.angle_alpha   90.00
_cell.angle_beta   90.00
_cell.angle_gamma   90.00
#
_symmetry.space_group_name_H-M   'P 1'
#
loop_
_entity.id
_entity.type
_entity.pdbx_description
1 polymer ?
#
loop_
_entity_poly.entity_id
_entity_poly.type
_entity_poly.pdbx_seq_one_letter_code
_entity_poly.pdbx_strand_id
1 'polypeptide(L)'
;MGFLIRWGINALALYLTTLIVPGVTVPTFGAAVLSALVLGIVNAVIRPIILVLTLPLNILTLGLFTLVVNTLMLYIVSSITQLHLEGFWAAFLGAIVLSIISAVLSRLIVD
;
A
#
# COMPACT_ATOMS: atom_id res chain seq x y z
N MET A 1 -9.47 -7.55 14.79
CA MET A 1 -8.20 -8.07 14.26
C MET A 1 -7.03 -7.26 14.80
N GLY A 2 -5.99 -7.93 15.24
CA GLY A 2 -4.86 -7.27 15.84
C GLY A 2 -3.94 -6.59 14.84
N PHE A 3 -3.21 -5.60 15.31
CA PHE A 3 -2.23 -4.90 14.49
C PHE A 3 -1.20 -5.84 13.86
N LEU A 4 -0.74 -6.83 14.64
CA LEU A 4 0.28 -7.76 14.15
C LEU A 4 -0.23 -8.61 12.98
N ILE A 5 -1.47 -9.03 13.03
CA ILE A 5 -2.06 -9.81 11.94
C ILE A 5 -2.16 -8.97 10.68
N ARG A 6 -2.60 -7.73 10.81
CA ARG A 6 -2.72 -6.81 9.67
C ARG A 6 -1.33 -6.50 9.08
N TRP A 7 -0.35 -6.30 9.94
CA TRP A 7 1.02 -6.09 9.50
C TRP A 7 1.53 -7.30 8.71
N GLY A 8 1.31 -8.51 9.24
CA GLY A 8 1.73 -9.73 8.54
C GLY A 8 1.06 -9.89 7.19
N ILE A 9 -0.25 -9.63 7.11
CA ILE A 9 -0.99 -9.67 5.85
C ILE A 9 -0.41 -8.66 4.87
N ASN A 10 -0.16 -7.44 5.31
CA ASN A 10 0.37 -6.40 4.43
C ASN A 10 1.79 -6.70 3.99
N ALA A 11 2.61 -7.29 4.86
CA ALA A 11 3.97 -7.68 4.50
C ALA A 11 3.96 -8.74 3.40
N LEU A 12 3.11 -9.75 3.55
CA LEU A 12 2.98 -10.78 2.54
C LEU A 12 2.41 -10.22 1.24
N ALA A 13 1.40 -9.37 1.34
CA ALA A 13 0.79 -8.74 0.16
C ALA A 13 1.81 -7.88 -0.58
N LEU A 14 2.62 -7.11 0.14
CA LEU A 14 3.64 -6.29 -0.49
C LEU A 14 4.70 -7.15 -1.17
N TYR A 15 5.13 -8.22 -0.52
CA TYR A 15 6.11 -9.12 -1.11
C TYR A 15 5.57 -9.76 -2.40
N LEU A 16 4.32 -10.24 -2.36
CA LEU A 16 3.67 -10.81 -3.55
C LEU A 16 3.53 -9.77 -4.65
N THR A 17 3.25 -8.52 -4.30
CA THR A 17 3.17 -7.43 -5.28
C THR A 17 4.51 -7.26 -6.00
N THR A 18 5.63 -7.40 -5.31
CA THR A 18 6.94 -7.28 -5.94
C THR A 18 7.20 -8.41 -6.95
N LEU A 19 6.53 -9.55 -6.79
CA LEU A 19 6.67 -10.66 -7.72
C LEU A 19 5.78 -10.48 -8.95
N ILE A 20 4.73 -9.69 -8.85
CA ILE A 20 3.73 -9.52 -9.90
C ILE A 20 3.97 -8.26 -10.72
N VAL A 21 4.31 -7.15 -10.08
CA VAL A 21 4.45 -5.84 -10.73
C VAL A 21 5.92 -5.55 -10.95
N PRO A 22 6.40 -5.55 -12.21
CA PRO A 22 7.77 -5.11 -12.49
C PRO A 22 7.92 -3.65 -12.08
N GLY A 23 9.03 -3.31 -11.47
CA GLY A 23 9.26 -1.93 -11.03
C GLY A 23 8.90 -1.66 -9.59
N VAL A 24 8.23 -2.60 -8.90
CA VAL A 24 8.05 -2.54 -7.45
C VAL A 24 8.96 -3.62 -6.86
N THR A 25 10.01 -3.21 -6.17
CA THR A 25 11.01 -4.15 -5.69
C THR A 25 11.43 -3.86 -4.25
N VAL A 26 11.77 -4.92 -3.53
CA VAL A 26 12.44 -4.85 -2.24
C VAL A 26 13.59 -5.84 -2.26
N PRO A 27 14.72 -5.53 -1.58
CA PRO A 27 15.88 -6.41 -1.63
C PRO A 27 15.68 -7.75 -0.91
N THR A 28 14.87 -7.78 0.13
CA THR A 28 14.64 -9.00 0.91
C THR A 28 13.22 -9.03 1.44
N PHE A 29 12.79 -10.20 1.91
CA PHE A 29 11.50 -10.30 2.60
C PHE A 29 11.49 -9.45 3.87
N GLY A 30 12.62 -9.38 4.59
CA GLY A 30 12.72 -8.50 5.75
C GLY A 30 12.47 -7.04 5.42
N ALA A 31 12.97 -6.59 4.27
CA ALA A 31 12.70 -5.23 3.80
C ALA A 31 11.21 -5.04 3.50
N ALA A 32 10.52 -6.06 2.97
CA ALA A 32 9.09 -5.99 2.76
C ALA A 32 8.34 -5.89 4.09
N VAL A 33 8.77 -6.63 5.09
CA VAL A 33 8.17 -6.58 6.43
C VAL A 33 8.29 -5.18 7.03
N LEU A 34 9.47 -4.60 6.94
CA LEU A 34 9.70 -3.25 7.46
C LEU A 34 8.91 -2.20 6.67
N SER A 35 8.90 -2.33 5.35
CA SER A 35 8.14 -1.40 4.49
C SER A 35 6.65 -1.47 4.79
N ALA A 36 6.12 -2.66 5.04
CA ALA A 36 4.71 -2.83 5.39
C ALA A 36 4.38 -2.19 6.74
N LEU A 37 5.31 -2.23 7.70
CA LEU A 37 5.12 -1.55 8.97
C LEU A 37 5.02 -0.03 8.77
N VAL A 38 5.96 0.52 8.00
CA VAL A 38 5.95 1.96 7.70
C VAL A 38 4.70 2.32 6.91
N LEU A 39 4.28 1.49 5.96
CA LEU A 39 3.06 1.72 5.20
C LEU A 39 1.84 1.78 6.11
N GLY A 40 1.74 0.88 7.08
CA GLY A 40 0.65 0.88 8.04
C GLY A 40 0.60 2.16 8.86
N ILE A 41 1.76 2.63 9.31
CA ILE A 41 1.86 3.88 10.08
C ILE A 41 1.48 5.08 9.20
N VAL A 42 2.02 5.14 7.99
CA VAL A 42 1.72 6.23 7.06
C VAL A 42 0.24 6.26 6.71
N ASN A 43 -0.36 5.10 6.43
CA ASN A 43 -1.80 5.03 6.16
C ASN A 43 -2.63 5.48 7.36
N ALA A 44 -2.21 5.14 8.57
CA ALA A 44 -2.96 5.51 9.78
C ALA A 44 -2.93 7.01 10.04
N VAL A 45 -1.81 7.69 9.72
CA VAL A 45 -1.59 9.09 10.07
C VAL A 45 -1.93 10.02 8.92
N ILE A 46 -1.42 9.72 7.73
CA ILE A 46 -1.45 10.67 6.61
C ILE A 46 -2.72 10.53 5.77
N ARG A 47 -3.16 9.31 5.53
CA ARG A 47 -4.31 9.06 4.66
C ARG A 47 -5.59 9.76 5.13
N PRO A 48 -5.97 9.69 6.43
CA PRO A 48 -7.16 10.39 6.89
C PRO A 48 -7.08 11.91 6.67
N ILE A 49 -5.89 12.48 6.86
CA ILE A 49 -5.69 13.92 6.68
C ILE A 49 -5.94 14.30 5.22
N ILE A 50 -5.37 13.55 4.29
CA ILE A 50 -5.52 13.82 2.86
C ILE A 50 -6.99 13.66 2.45
N LEU A 51 -7.66 12.60 2.91
CA LEU A 51 -9.05 12.36 2.54
C LEU A 51 -9.98 13.44 3.07
N VAL A 52 -9.75 13.92 4.29
CA VAL A 52 -10.56 15.01 4.85
C VAL A 52 -10.40 16.29 4.04
N LEU A 53 -9.17 16.61 3.63
CA LEU A 53 -8.91 17.81 2.84
C LEU A 53 -9.56 17.76 1.46
N THR A 54 -9.88 16.56 0.97
CA THR A 54 -10.42 16.38 -0.37
C THR A 54 -11.86 15.88 -0.38
N LEU A 55 -12.54 15.92 0.77
CA LEU A 55 -13.93 15.47 0.89
C LEU A 55 -14.90 16.08 -0.13
N PRO A 56 -14.73 17.35 -0.57
CA PRO A 56 -15.66 17.91 -1.53
C PRO A 56 -15.63 17.29 -2.92
N LEU A 57 -14.72 16.37 -3.18
CA LEU A 57 -14.64 15.75 -4.48
C LEU A 57 -15.86 14.87 -4.77
N ASN A 58 -16.24 14.83 -6.03
CA ASN A 58 -17.36 14.03 -6.50
C ASN A 58 -17.13 12.55 -6.18
N ILE A 59 -18.23 11.86 -5.87
CA ILE A 59 -18.19 10.43 -5.57
C ILE A 59 -17.60 9.63 -6.74
N LEU A 60 -17.88 10.05 -7.98
CA LEU A 60 -17.33 9.37 -9.16
C LEU A 60 -15.80 9.43 -9.21
N THR A 61 -15.22 10.52 -8.72
CA THR A 61 -13.77 10.66 -8.70
C THR A 61 -13.15 10.10 -7.43
N LEU A 62 -13.96 9.84 -6.40
CA LEU A 62 -13.45 9.40 -5.11
C LEU A 62 -12.72 8.07 -5.22
N GLY A 63 -13.25 7.12 -6.00
CA GLY A 63 -12.58 5.84 -6.21
C GLY A 63 -11.23 5.99 -6.87
N LEU A 64 -11.16 6.77 -7.96
CA LEU A 64 -9.89 7.05 -8.62
C LEU A 64 -8.95 7.82 -7.72
N PHE A 65 -9.49 8.78 -6.98
CA PHE A 65 -8.68 9.56 -6.06
C PHE A 65 -8.09 8.67 -4.96
N THR A 66 -8.85 7.69 -4.46
CA THR A 66 -8.35 6.75 -3.47
C THR A 66 -7.16 5.96 -4.01
N LEU A 67 -7.19 5.55 -5.29
CA LEU A 67 -6.05 4.89 -5.91
C LEU A 67 -4.84 5.81 -5.99
N VAL A 68 -5.05 7.07 -6.30
CA VAL A 68 -3.95 8.06 -6.33
C VAL A 68 -3.37 8.24 -4.92
N VAL A 69 -4.21 8.31 -3.90
CA VAL A 69 -3.75 8.42 -2.52
C VAL A 69 -2.93 7.19 -2.12
N ASN A 70 -3.39 5.98 -2.49
CA ASN A 70 -2.65 4.76 -2.21
C ASN A 70 -1.28 4.78 -2.90
N THR A 71 -1.22 5.30 -4.13
CA THR A 71 0.04 5.44 -4.85
C THR A 71 0.97 6.40 -4.11
N LEU A 72 0.43 7.53 -3.63
CA LEU A 72 1.20 8.49 -2.86
C LEU A 72 1.75 7.87 -1.57
N MET A 73 0.93 7.04 -0.89
CA MET A 73 1.39 6.34 0.31
C MET A 73 2.58 5.44 0.00
N LEU A 74 2.56 4.72 -1.13
CA LEU A 74 3.70 3.90 -1.53
C LEU A 74 4.94 4.75 -1.81
N TYR A 75 4.80 5.91 -2.42
CA TYR A 75 5.93 6.80 -2.64
C TYR A 75 6.53 7.29 -1.33
N ILE A 76 5.69 7.63 -0.36
CA ILE A 76 6.18 8.05 0.95
C ILE A 76 6.97 6.91 1.60
N VAL A 77 6.43 5.70 1.58
CA VAL A 77 7.11 4.53 2.13
C VAL A 77 8.43 4.27 1.40
N SER A 78 8.42 4.38 0.07
CA SER A 78 9.61 4.20 -0.75
C SER A 78 10.73 5.17 -0.39
N SER A 79 10.37 6.40 -0.01
CA SER A 79 11.38 7.41 0.34
C SER A 79 12.02 7.15 1.70
N ILE A 80 11.42 6.31 2.53
CA ILE A 80 11.89 6.06 3.90
C ILE A 80 12.49 4.67 4.04
N THR A 81 12.04 3.71 3.21
CA THR A 81 12.43 2.30 3.31
C THR A 81 13.22 1.88 2.09
N GLN A 82 13.51 0.57 2.02
CA GLN A 82 14.20 -0.02 0.87
C GLN A 82 13.25 -0.42 -0.26
N LEU A 83 11.97 -0.09 -0.14
CA LEU A 83 11.02 -0.30 -1.23
C LEU A 83 11.41 0.59 -2.40
N HIS A 84 11.56 -0.01 -3.59
CA HIS A 84 11.92 0.71 -4.79
C HIS A 84 10.75 0.71 -5.78
N LEU A 85 10.47 1.89 -6.34
CA LEU A 85 9.42 2.08 -7.32
C LEU A 85 10.03 2.71 -8.57
N GLU A 86 9.84 2.08 -9.73
CA GLU A 86 10.46 2.54 -10.98
C GLU A 86 9.61 3.56 -11.73
N GLY A 87 8.87 4.40 -11.04
CA GLY A 87 8.10 5.46 -11.65
C GLY A 87 6.63 5.38 -11.28
N PHE A 88 5.86 6.32 -11.81
CA PHE A 88 4.47 6.46 -11.41
C PHE A 88 3.64 5.23 -11.73
N TRP A 89 3.79 4.68 -12.94
CA TRP A 89 2.96 3.55 -13.33
C TRP A 89 3.24 2.30 -12.50
N ALA A 90 4.52 2.05 -12.16
CA ALA A 90 4.87 0.95 -11.27
C ALA A 90 4.23 1.15 -9.89
N ALA A 91 4.29 2.37 -9.36
CA ALA A 91 3.68 2.68 -8.06
C ALA A 91 2.15 2.55 -8.12
N PHE A 92 1.54 3.03 -9.20
CA PHE A 92 0.08 2.99 -9.36
C PHE A 92 -0.42 1.55 -9.49
N LEU A 93 0.20 0.76 -10.37
CA LEU A 93 -0.14 -0.65 -10.53
C LEU A 93 0.17 -1.42 -9.24
N GLY A 94 1.28 -1.09 -8.60
CA GLY A 94 1.64 -1.70 -7.33
C GLY A 94 0.59 -1.43 -6.26
N ALA A 95 0.08 -0.21 -6.19
CA ALA A 95 -0.96 0.14 -5.22
C ALA A 95 -2.24 -0.66 -5.48
N ILE A 96 -2.63 -0.81 -6.75
CA ILE A 96 -3.81 -1.59 -7.12
C ILE A 96 -3.63 -3.06 -6.74
N VAL A 97 -2.50 -3.65 -7.14
CA VAL A 97 -2.23 -5.06 -6.87
C VAL A 97 -2.12 -5.32 -5.37
N LEU A 98 -1.41 -4.44 -4.67
CA LEU A 98 -1.28 -4.55 -3.21
C LEU A 98 -2.64 -4.50 -2.53
N SER A 99 -3.50 -3.59 -2.94
CA SER A 99 -4.83 -3.45 -2.35
C SER A 99 -5.68 -4.70 -2.58
N ILE A 100 -5.63 -5.27 -3.78
CA ILE A 100 -6.37 -6.48 -4.11
C ILE A 100 -5.86 -7.66 -3.29
N ILE A 101 -4.53 -7.84 -3.26
CA ILE A 101 -3.94 -8.96 -2.53
C ILE A 101 -4.23 -8.84 -1.04
N SER A 102 -4.08 -7.64 -0.48
CA SER A 102 -4.38 -7.40 0.94
C SER A 102 -5.83 -7.72 1.27
N ALA A 103 -6.76 -7.31 0.41
CA ALA A 103 -8.18 -7.57 0.63
C ALA A 103 -8.47 -9.08 0.59
N VAL A 104 -7.90 -9.78 -0.38
CA VAL A 104 -8.09 -11.23 -0.51
C VAL A 104 -7.50 -11.97 0.69
N LEU A 105 -6.26 -11.63 1.06
CA LEU A 105 -5.60 -12.28 2.20
C LEU A 105 -6.34 -12.00 3.50
N SER A 106 -6.85 -10.78 3.69
CA SER A 106 -7.61 -10.45 4.89
C SER A 106 -8.84 -11.32 5.01
N ARG A 107 -9.55 -11.54 3.91
CA ARG A 107 -10.73 -12.39 3.93
C ARG A 107 -10.39 -13.85 4.19
N LEU A 108 -9.33 -14.35 3.59
CA LEU A 108 -8.94 -15.75 3.76
C LEU A 108 -8.43 -16.06 5.17
N ILE A 109 -7.76 -15.10 5.81
CA ILE A 109 -7.10 -15.33 7.09
C ILE A 109 -8.00 -14.95 8.26
N VAL A 110 -8.78 -13.89 8.13
CA VAL A 110 -9.54 -13.32 9.26
C VAL A 110 -10.99 -13.71 9.24
N ASP A 111 -11.59 -13.86 8.08
CA ASP A 111 -12.95 -14.37 7.96
C ASP A 111 -12.94 -15.90 7.87
#